data_4e30ba5eb753deb87b70d11a77af63be
#
_entry.id   4e30ba5eb753deb87b70d11a77af63be
#
_cell.length_a   1.000
_cell.length_b   1.000
_cell.length_c   1.000
_cell.angle_alpha   90.00
_cell.angle_beta   90.00
_cell.angle_gamma   90.00
#
_symmetry.space_group_name_H-M   'P 1'
#
loop_
_entity.id
_entity.type
_entity.pdbx_description
1 polymer ?
#
loop_
_entity_poly.entity_id
_entity_poly.type
_entity_poly.pdbx_seq_one_letter_code
_entity_poly.pdbx_strand_id
1 'polypeptide(L)'
;MTASSALPFHESPHRYFVMRNLYESAVKQLVLKLEILNSEFNTLYARNPIHHIESRVKSSESIAAKLQRKGSPVTLEAAARDINDIAGVRVVCNYIDDVYRCLLYTSPSPRDYAAS
;
A
#
# COMPACT_ATOMS: atom_id res chain seq x y z
N MET A 1 20.67 0.32 -22.27
CA MET A 1 20.24 0.11 -20.91
C MET A 1 19.31 -1.09 -20.80
N THR A 2 19.60 -1.96 -19.90
CA THR A 2 18.87 -3.22 -19.81
C THR A 2 17.59 -3.13 -18.98
N ALA A 3 17.41 -2.03 -18.24
CA ALA A 3 16.27 -1.91 -17.32
C ALA A 3 14.93 -2.03 -18.06
N SER A 4 14.81 -1.40 -19.23
CA SER A 4 13.54 -1.43 -19.97
C SER A 4 13.24 -2.83 -20.50
N SER A 5 14.27 -3.58 -20.91
CA SER A 5 14.07 -4.93 -21.42
C SER A 5 13.74 -5.93 -20.31
N ALA A 6 14.04 -5.57 -19.06
CA ALA A 6 13.72 -6.40 -17.92
C ALA A 6 12.30 -6.20 -17.39
N LEU A 7 11.59 -5.17 -17.85
CA LEU A 7 10.24 -4.87 -17.37
C LEU A 7 9.20 -5.68 -18.15
N PRO A 8 8.31 -6.41 -17.44
CA PRO A 8 7.21 -7.12 -18.10
C PRO A 8 6.23 -6.20 -18.82
N PHE A 9 6.12 -4.94 -18.38
CA PHE A 9 5.19 -3.95 -18.95
C PHE A 9 5.88 -3.04 -19.94
N HIS A 10 6.61 -3.63 -20.86
CA HIS A 10 7.46 -2.88 -21.79
C HIS A 10 6.67 -2.08 -22.83
N GLU A 11 5.37 -2.37 -23.03
CA GLU A 11 4.55 -1.59 -23.96
C GLU A 11 4.37 -0.15 -23.47
N SER A 12 4.51 0.11 -22.15
CA SER A 12 4.42 1.46 -21.62
C SER A 12 5.24 1.56 -20.30
N PRO A 13 6.58 1.59 -20.40
CA PRO A 13 7.41 1.67 -19.19
C PRO A 13 7.13 2.93 -18.37
N HIS A 14 6.89 4.07 -19.03
CA HIS A 14 6.62 5.31 -18.33
C HIS A 14 5.33 5.21 -17.50
N ARG A 15 4.27 4.66 -18.07
CA ARG A 15 3.01 4.46 -17.35
C ARG A 15 3.19 3.52 -16.16
N TYR A 16 4.00 2.50 -16.33
CA TYR A 16 4.31 1.59 -15.22
C TYR A 16 4.98 2.34 -14.07
N PHE A 17 5.97 3.16 -14.37
CA PHE A 17 6.67 3.91 -13.32
C PHE A 17 5.78 4.96 -12.67
N VAL A 18 4.87 5.59 -13.42
CA VAL A 18 3.88 6.50 -12.85
C VAL A 18 2.97 5.74 -11.87
N MET A 19 2.46 4.59 -12.29
CA MET A 19 1.60 3.76 -11.44
C MET A 19 2.35 3.35 -10.16
N ARG A 20 3.57 2.86 -10.31
CA ARG A 20 4.36 2.44 -9.16
C ARG A 20 4.62 3.57 -8.19
N ASN A 21 4.92 4.76 -8.70
CA ASN A 21 5.14 5.93 -7.86
C ASN A 21 3.91 6.30 -7.06
N LEU A 22 2.73 6.19 -7.66
CA LEU A 22 1.48 6.45 -6.95
C LEU A 22 1.28 5.48 -5.79
N TYR A 23 1.52 4.19 -6.01
CA TYR A 23 1.39 3.19 -4.94
C TYR A 23 2.44 3.41 -3.86
N GLU A 24 3.68 3.70 -4.23
CA GLU A 24 4.73 3.97 -3.25
C GLU A 24 4.41 5.20 -2.41
N SER A 25 3.89 6.24 -3.04
CA SER A 25 3.50 7.46 -2.33
C SER A 25 2.36 7.19 -1.35
N ALA A 26 1.37 6.43 -1.77
CA ALA A 26 0.25 6.07 -0.90
C ALA A 26 0.73 5.28 0.32
N VAL A 27 1.63 4.31 0.11
CA VAL A 27 2.20 3.52 1.19
C VAL A 27 2.97 4.42 2.16
N LYS A 28 3.78 5.33 1.65
CA LYS A 28 4.54 6.25 2.49
C LYS A 28 3.64 7.13 3.34
N GLN A 29 2.56 7.63 2.76
CA GLN A 29 1.59 8.45 3.50
C GLN A 29 0.92 7.65 4.60
N LEU A 30 0.54 6.42 4.32
CA LEU A 30 -0.10 5.55 5.30
C LEU A 30 0.84 5.22 6.44
N VAL A 31 2.08 4.83 6.12
CA VAL A 31 3.09 4.52 7.13
C VAL A 31 3.36 5.73 8.01
N LEU A 32 3.49 6.91 7.40
CA LEU A 32 3.72 8.14 8.16
C LEU A 32 2.56 8.45 9.10
N LYS A 33 1.33 8.28 8.64
CA LYS A 33 0.14 8.46 9.49
C LYS A 33 0.19 7.55 10.70
N LEU A 34 0.54 6.29 10.49
CA LEU A 34 0.63 5.31 11.59
C LEU A 34 1.75 5.66 12.57
N GLU A 35 2.88 6.12 12.05
CA GLU A 35 3.99 6.54 12.91
C GLU A 35 3.62 7.76 13.75
N ILE A 36 2.87 8.70 13.17
CA ILE A 36 2.37 9.86 13.89
C ILE A 36 1.42 9.43 14.99
N LEU A 37 0.50 8.53 14.68
CA LEU A 37 -0.43 7.99 15.67
C LEU A 37 0.33 7.38 16.85
N ASN A 38 1.32 6.55 16.54
CA ASN A 38 2.12 5.88 17.56
C ASN A 38 2.86 6.90 18.43
N SER A 39 3.43 7.93 17.82
CA SER A 39 4.16 8.98 18.53
C SER A 39 3.23 9.77 19.44
N GLU A 40 2.03 10.12 18.96
CA GLU A 40 1.05 10.85 19.77
C GLU A 40 0.61 10.04 20.98
N PHE A 41 0.33 8.75 20.79
CA PHE A 41 -0.06 7.88 21.90
C PHE A 41 1.06 7.74 22.91
N ASN A 42 2.31 7.63 22.45
CA ASN A 42 3.45 7.54 23.37
C ASN A 42 3.56 8.83 24.19
N THR A 43 3.38 9.99 23.54
CA THR A 43 3.48 11.28 24.22
C THR A 43 2.36 11.47 25.24
N LEU A 44 1.12 11.10 24.89
CA LEU A 44 -0.04 11.36 25.73
C LEU A 44 -0.22 10.32 26.83
N TYR A 45 0.10 9.07 26.56
CA TYR A 45 -0.24 7.95 27.44
C TYR A 45 0.96 7.10 27.85
N ALA A 46 2.18 7.47 27.42
CA ALA A 46 3.42 6.73 27.66
C ALA A 46 3.28 5.27 27.21
N ARG A 47 2.62 5.06 26.08
CA ARG A 47 2.29 3.74 25.58
C ARG A 47 2.37 3.73 24.05
N ASN A 48 2.94 2.67 23.48
CA ASN A 48 3.04 2.50 22.04
C ASN A 48 1.96 1.53 21.56
N PRO A 49 0.95 1.99 20.82
CA PRO A 49 -0.06 1.08 20.28
C PRO A 49 0.48 0.18 19.20
N ILE A 50 1.49 0.62 18.45
CA ILE A 50 2.03 -0.13 17.33
C ILE A 50 3.34 -0.77 17.72
N HIS A 51 3.42 -2.09 17.51
CA HIS A 51 4.64 -2.85 17.75
C HIS A 51 5.54 -2.84 16.52
N HIS A 52 4.96 -2.97 15.33
CA HIS A 52 5.72 -3.12 14.11
C HIS A 52 4.90 -2.72 12.89
N ILE A 53 5.55 -2.09 11.91
CA ILE A 53 4.93 -1.73 10.64
C ILE A 53 5.81 -2.27 9.53
N GLU A 54 5.19 -2.99 8.59
CA GLU A 54 5.85 -3.44 7.37
C GLU A 54 5.09 -2.89 6.18
N SER A 55 5.82 -2.49 5.16
CA SER A 55 5.21 -2.01 3.92
C SER A 55 5.87 -2.68 2.74
N ARG A 56 5.10 -2.83 1.67
CA ARG A 56 5.57 -3.52 0.49
C ARG A 56 4.84 -3.01 -0.74
N VAL A 57 5.59 -2.82 -1.83
CA VAL A 57 5.04 -2.61 -3.16
C VAL A 57 5.53 -3.79 -4.01
N LYS A 58 4.58 -4.52 -4.62
CA LYS A 58 4.88 -5.71 -5.38
C LYS A 58 5.74 -5.35 -6.60
N SER A 59 6.74 -6.20 -6.89
CA SER A 59 7.60 -5.98 -8.06
C SER A 59 6.84 -6.21 -9.36
N SER A 60 7.35 -5.65 -10.45
CA SER A 60 6.74 -5.84 -11.76
C SER A 60 6.71 -7.31 -12.14
N GLU A 61 7.75 -8.06 -11.81
CA GLU A 61 7.83 -9.49 -12.07
C GLU A 61 6.75 -10.25 -11.30
N SER A 62 6.53 -9.89 -10.05
CA SER A 62 5.50 -10.53 -9.22
C SER A 62 4.11 -10.22 -9.74
N ILE A 63 3.86 -9.00 -10.17
CA ILE A 63 2.59 -8.60 -10.75
C ILE A 63 2.33 -9.39 -12.03
N ALA A 64 3.32 -9.47 -12.92
CA ALA A 64 3.20 -10.20 -14.17
C ALA A 64 2.94 -11.68 -13.91
N ALA A 65 3.67 -12.29 -12.98
CA ALA A 65 3.49 -13.70 -12.65
C ALA A 65 2.08 -13.98 -12.13
N LYS A 66 1.55 -13.09 -11.29
CA LYS A 66 0.20 -13.25 -10.76
C LYS A 66 -0.86 -13.11 -11.84
N LEU A 67 -0.67 -12.17 -12.77
CA LEU A 67 -1.58 -12.02 -13.90
C LEU A 67 -1.58 -13.27 -14.76
N GLN A 68 -0.41 -13.84 -15.03
CA GLN A 68 -0.31 -15.07 -15.81
C GLN A 68 -1.03 -16.23 -15.12
N ARG A 69 -0.89 -16.35 -13.79
CA ARG A 69 -1.58 -17.40 -13.04
C ARG A 69 -3.10 -17.23 -13.10
N LYS A 70 -3.58 -15.98 -13.18
CA LYS A 70 -5.01 -15.70 -13.27
C LYS A 70 -5.55 -15.83 -14.69
N GLY A 71 -4.68 -16.04 -15.67
CA GLY A 71 -5.09 -16.07 -17.07
C GLY A 71 -5.41 -14.71 -17.63
N SER A 72 -4.95 -13.64 -16.98
CA SER A 72 -5.17 -12.26 -17.42
C SER A 72 -4.00 -11.81 -18.29
N PRO A 73 -4.23 -10.85 -19.21
CA PRO A 73 -3.12 -10.28 -19.96
C PRO A 73 -2.16 -9.51 -19.06
N VAL A 74 -0.89 -9.46 -19.43
CA VAL A 74 0.12 -8.74 -18.65
C VAL A 74 0.11 -7.28 -19.10
N THR A 75 -0.87 -6.52 -18.61
CA THR A 75 -1.05 -5.11 -18.91
C THR A 75 -1.29 -4.33 -17.64
N LEU A 76 -1.08 -3.02 -17.68
CA LEU A 76 -1.33 -2.15 -16.52
C LEU A 76 -2.81 -2.12 -16.18
N GLU A 77 -3.67 -2.14 -17.20
CA GLU A 77 -5.12 -2.17 -16.99
C GLU A 77 -5.56 -3.42 -16.25
N ALA A 78 -5.02 -4.58 -16.65
CA ALA A 78 -5.33 -5.83 -15.98
C ALA A 78 -4.78 -5.85 -14.56
N ALA A 79 -3.59 -5.29 -14.36
CA ALA A 79 -3.01 -5.21 -13.02
C ALA A 79 -3.89 -4.38 -12.07
N ALA A 80 -4.35 -3.23 -12.53
CA ALA A 80 -5.22 -2.37 -11.72
C ALA A 80 -6.57 -3.03 -11.43
N ARG A 81 -7.09 -3.80 -12.39
CA ARG A 81 -8.40 -4.43 -12.26
C ARG A 81 -8.36 -5.73 -11.45
N ASP A 82 -7.36 -6.56 -11.68
CA ASP A 82 -7.36 -7.96 -11.23
C ASP A 82 -6.46 -8.23 -10.04
N ILE A 83 -5.56 -7.32 -9.68
CA ILE A 83 -4.63 -7.51 -8.56
C ILE A 83 -4.93 -6.50 -7.47
N ASN A 84 -5.29 -7.02 -6.29
CA ASN A 84 -5.68 -6.18 -5.16
C ASN A 84 -4.53 -5.88 -4.20
N ASP A 85 -3.40 -6.59 -4.34
CA ASP A 85 -2.29 -6.49 -3.41
C ASP A 85 -1.02 -5.95 -4.07
N ILE A 86 -1.17 -5.00 -5.00
CA ILE A 86 -0.01 -4.34 -5.61
C ILE A 86 0.82 -3.66 -4.54
N ALA A 87 0.18 -3.05 -3.55
CA ALA A 87 0.84 -2.46 -2.40
C ALA A 87 0.12 -2.87 -1.13
N GLY A 88 0.86 -2.94 -0.02
CA GLY A 88 0.26 -3.29 1.24
C GLY A 88 1.06 -2.77 2.42
N VAL A 89 0.36 -2.55 3.52
CA VAL A 89 0.96 -2.19 4.79
C VAL A 89 0.42 -3.16 5.84
N ARG A 90 1.34 -3.76 6.59
CA ARG A 90 1.01 -4.66 7.67
C ARG A 90 1.36 -3.99 8.99
N VAL A 91 0.39 -3.91 9.88
CA VAL A 91 0.57 -3.28 11.19
C VAL A 91 0.33 -4.32 12.26
N VAL A 92 1.31 -4.49 13.13
CA VAL A 92 1.17 -5.36 14.31
C VAL A 92 1.02 -4.45 15.51
N CYS A 93 -0.10 -4.59 16.20
CA CYS A 93 -0.41 -3.77 17.37
C CYS A 93 -0.21 -4.55 18.65
N ASN A 94 0.03 -3.82 19.76
CA ASN A 94 0.27 -4.45 21.05
C ASN A 94 -1.01 -4.96 21.72
N TYR A 95 -2.15 -4.33 21.40
CA TYR A 95 -3.45 -4.70 21.98
C TYR A 95 -4.53 -4.66 20.91
N ILE A 96 -5.59 -5.43 21.12
CA ILE A 96 -6.71 -5.52 20.18
C ILE A 96 -7.35 -4.14 19.95
N ASP A 97 -7.52 -3.37 21.02
CA ASP A 97 -8.12 -2.04 20.91
C ASP A 97 -7.29 -1.12 20.01
N ASP A 98 -5.99 -1.32 19.97
CA ASP A 98 -5.10 -0.52 19.15
C ASP A 98 -5.28 -0.83 17.66
N VAL A 99 -5.67 -2.07 17.32
CA VAL A 99 -5.99 -2.42 15.94
C VAL A 99 -7.15 -1.55 15.45
N TYR A 100 -8.19 -1.43 16.25
CA TYR A 100 -9.35 -0.60 15.88
C TYR A 100 -8.98 0.87 15.79
N ARG A 101 -8.13 1.36 16.69
CA ARG A 101 -7.66 2.74 16.64
C ARG A 101 -6.89 3.03 15.37
N CYS A 102 -6.00 2.12 14.96
CA CYS A 102 -5.26 2.26 13.70
C CYS A 102 -6.19 2.28 12.51
N LEU A 103 -7.18 1.39 12.48
CA LEU A 103 -8.15 1.34 11.39
C LEU A 103 -8.95 2.64 11.30
N LEU A 104 -9.41 3.15 12.43
CA LEU A 104 -10.18 4.41 12.46
C LEU A 104 -9.32 5.59 12.05
N TYR A 105 -8.07 5.62 12.47
CA TYR A 105 -7.17 6.73 12.18
C TYR A 105 -6.81 6.79 10.69
N THR A 106 -6.68 5.65 10.04
CA THR A 106 -6.25 5.57 8.65
C THR A 106 -7.42 5.53 7.66
N SER A 107 -8.62 5.23 8.14
CA SER A 107 -9.80 5.19 7.27
C SER A 107 -10.33 6.60 7.00
N PRO A 108 -11.00 6.81 5.87
CA PRO A 108 -11.72 8.05 5.66
C PRO A 108 -12.76 8.25 6.76
N SER A 109 -12.93 9.50 7.20
CA SER A 109 -13.90 9.77 8.25
C SER A 109 -15.32 9.62 7.70
N PRO A 110 -16.32 9.37 8.59
CA PRO A 110 -17.71 9.35 8.14
C PRO A 110 -18.13 10.64 7.44
N ARG A 111 -17.53 11.76 7.81
CA ARG A 111 -17.79 13.04 7.15
C ARG A 111 -17.38 13.00 5.69
N ASP A 112 -16.26 12.35 5.37
CA ASP A 112 -15.79 12.24 3.99
C ASP A 112 -16.76 11.41 3.16
N TYR A 113 -17.31 10.35 3.72
CA TYR A 113 -18.33 9.56 3.04
C TYR A 113 -19.61 10.36 2.86
N ALA A 114 -20.00 11.13 3.87
CA ALA A 114 -21.22 11.92 3.80
C ALA A 114 -21.12 13.02 2.76
N ALA A 115 -19.92 13.55 2.52
CA ALA A 115 -19.70 14.59 1.53
C ALA A 115 -19.75 14.05 0.10
N SER A 116 -19.58 12.77 -0.06
CA SER A 116 -19.63 12.16 -1.39
C SER A 116 -21.02 11.65 -1.70
#